data_7b8b49ed48f739c9ff3dd16f95ff3bc5
#
_entry.id   7b8b49ed48f739c9ff3dd16f95ff3bc5
#
_cell.length_a   1.000
_cell.length_b   1.000
_cell.length_c   1.000
_cell.angle_alpha   90.00
_cell.angle_beta   90.00
_cell.angle_gamma   90.00
#
_symmetry.space_group_name_H-M   'P 1'
#
loop_
_entity.id
_entity.type
_entity.pdbx_description
1 polymer ?
#
loop_
_entity_poly.entity_id
_entity_poly.type
_entity_poly.pdbx_seq_one_letter_code
_entity_poly.pdbx_strand_id
1 'polypeptide(L)'
;MAVKEAARPSARERLLAAANELFYNEGVHTVGIDRVIEQAGVAKASLYNTFGSKDELVRAYLETRQVSVAQRITQAVERYDTPRERLLAVFEGQGELFAQPDYRGCAFARASAESHPGDLAEQAAEAYRRWVRALLTELADRAGVPEPEILARQLHLLYDGSGQSARMDHDPGAAAAARAAAATLLDAALARGPAARLDA
;
A
#
# COMPACT_ATOMS: atom_id res chain seq x y z
N MET A 1 -15.80 38.68 5.44
CA MET A 1 -15.08 37.43 5.71
C MET A 1 -13.95 37.32 4.68
N ALA A 2 -12.68 37.42 5.10
CA ALA A 2 -11.55 37.34 4.19
C ALA A 2 -11.38 35.84 3.79
N VAL A 3 -11.47 35.54 2.50
CA VAL A 3 -11.13 34.24 1.94
C VAL A 3 -9.62 34.06 2.16
N LYS A 4 -9.24 33.12 3.01
CA LYS A 4 -7.85 32.76 3.27
C LYS A 4 -7.28 32.21 1.96
N GLU A 5 -6.49 33.01 1.29
CA GLU A 5 -5.79 32.64 0.05
C GLU A 5 -4.96 31.40 0.33
N ALA A 6 -5.26 30.30 -0.37
CA ALA A 6 -4.53 29.04 -0.21
C ALA A 6 -3.06 29.28 -0.56
N ALA A 7 -2.17 29.09 0.39
CA ALA A 7 -0.73 29.28 0.19
C ALA A 7 -0.26 28.42 -1.00
N ARG A 8 0.54 29.02 -1.89
CA ARG A 8 1.10 28.32 -3.05
C ARG A 8 1.92 27.12 -2.57
N PRO A 9 1.72 25.90 -3.16
CA PRO A 9 2.45 24.70 -2.75
C PRO A 9 3.96 24.90 -2.78
N SER A 10 4.65 24.43 -1.76
CA SER A 10 6.11 24.47 -1.65
C SER A 10 6.78 23.70 -2.80
N ALA A 11 8.06 23.93 -3.04
CA ALA A 11 8.83 23.19 -4.04
C ALA A 11 8.81 21.67 -3.74
N ARG A 12 8.84 21.29 -2.45
CA ARG A 12 8.75 19.89 -2.02
C ARG A 12 7.42 19.26 -2.40
N GLU A 13 6.32 19.93 -2.13
CA GLU A 13 4.98 19.44 -2.48
C GLU A 13 4.78 19.30 -3.98
N ARG A 14 5.26 20.27 -4.76
CA ARG A 14 5.17 20.23 -6.23
C ARG A 14 6.02 19.10 -6.82
N LEU A 15 7.23 18.87 -6.30
CA LEU A 15 8.10 17.77 -6.73
C LEU A 15 7.48 16.41 -6.39
N LEU A 16 6.91 16.24 -5.18
CA LEU A 16 6.24 15.01 -4.80
C LEU A 16 4.99 14.75 -5.62
N ALA A 17 4.20 15.79 -5.92
CA ALA A 17 3.01 15.65 -6.77
C ALA A 17 3.40 15.20 -8.19
N ALA A 18 4.40 15.84 -8.80
CA ALA A 18 4.91 15.47 -10.11
C ALA A 18 5.51 14.05 -10.12
N ALA A 19 6.31 13.70 -9.10
CA ALA A 19 6.88 12.37 -8.95
C ALA A 19 5.79 11.31 -8.77
N ASN A 20 4.77 11.59 -7.94
CA ASN A 20 3.66 10.68 -7.72
C ASN A 20 2.89 10.37 -9.01
N GLU A 21 2.64 11.36 -9.83
CA GLU A 21 1.97 11.19 -11.11
C GLU A 21 2.84 10.41 -12.10
N LEU A 22 4.07 10.89 -12.33
CA LEU A 22 4.96 10.32 -13.34
C LEU A 22 5.41 8.90 -12.98
N PHE A 23 5.91 8.68 -11.77
CA PHE A 23 6.40 7.36 -11.35
C PHE A 23 5.30 6.31 -11.29
N TYR A 24 4.09 6.71 -10.88
CA TYR A 24 2.97 5.78 -10.84
C TYR A 24 2.47 5.40 -12.23
N ASN A 25 2.46 6.34 -13.18
CA ASN A 25 1.98 6.07 -14.53
C ASN A 25 3.02 5.35 -15.39
N GLU A 26 4.30 5.73 -15.28
CA GLU A 26 5.32 5.36 -16.25
C GLU A 26 6.46 4.49 -15.69
N GLY A 27 6.58 4.42 -14.35
CA GLY A 27 7.64 3.67 -13.67
C GLY A 27 8.81 4.53 -13.19
N VAL A 28 9.45 4.08 -12.12
CA VAL A 28 10.51 4.86 -11.46
C VAL A 28 11.80 4.92 -12.27
N HIS A 29 12.11 3.89 -13.05
CA HIS A 29 13.30 3.86 -13.88
C HIS A 29 13.13 4.65 -15.19
N THR A 30 11.96 4.56 -15.81
CA THR A 30 11.65 5.22 -17.08
C THR A 30 11.65 6.74 -16.96
N VAL A 31 11.20 7.27 -15.84
CA VAL A 31 11.07 8.72 -15.63
C VAL A 31 12.39 9.32 -15.17
N GLY A 32 12.95 10.19 -16.01
CA GLY A 32 14.14 10.98 -15.69
C GLY A 32 13.85 12.14 -14.74
N ILE A 33 14.87 12.56 -13.99
CA ILE A 33 14.76 13.65 -13.00
C ILE A 33 14.38 15.00 -13.64
N ASP A 34 14.88 15.26 -14.85
CA ASP A 34 14.63 16.53 -15.55
C ASP A 34 13.14 16.66 -15.90
N ARG A 35 12.47 15.56 -16.23
CA ARG A 35 11.03 15.54 -16.50
C ARG A 35 10.20 15.82 -15.24
N VAL A 36 10.62 15.31 -14.08
CA VAL A 36 9.96 15.62 -12.78
C VAL A 36 10.10 17.10 -12.44
N ILE A 37 11.29 17.67 -12.66
CA ILE A 37 11.60 19.09 -12.44
C ILE A 37 10.73 19.98 -13.34
N GLU A 38 10.63 19.65 -14.61
CA GLU A 38 9.81 20.35 -15.60
C GLU A 38 8.34 20.36 -15.19
N GLN A 39 7.79 19.18 -14.89
CA GLN A 39 6.38 19.06 -14.47
C GLN A 39 6.11 19.76 -13.14
N ALA A 40 7.04 19.73 -12.19
CA ALA A 40 6.92 20.44 -10.93
C ALA A 40 7.07 21.97 -11.07
N GLY A 41 7.60 22.47 -12.17
CA GLY A 41 7.86 23.89 -12.40
C GLY A 41 8.85 24.47 -11.37
N VAL A 42 9.94 23.75 -11.09
CA VAL A 42 10.98 24.17 -10.14
C VAL A 42 12.37 24.16 -10.79
N ALA A 43 13.32 24.88 -10.19
CA ALA A 43 14.71 24.80 -10.62
C ALA A 43 15.35 23.45 -10.23
N LYS A 44 16.29 22.96 -11.03
CA LYS A 44 17.02 21.69 -10.77
C LYS A 44 17.66 21.67 -9.38
N ALA A 45 18.25 22.77 -8.96
CA ALA A 45 18.82 22.92 -7.62
C ALA A 45 17.80 22.67 -6.49
N SER A 46 16.52 23.01 -6.70
CA SER A 46 15.47 22.79 -5.69
C SER A 46 15.26 21.32 -5.41
N LEU A 47 15.35 20.45 -6.41
CA LEU A 47 15.22 19.01 -6.21
C LEU A 47 16.36 18.46 -5.36
N TYR A 48 17.60 18.77 -5.72
CA TYR A 48 18.78 18.30 -4.99
C TYR A 48 18.85 18.86 -3.57
N ASN A 49 18.48 20.13 -3.39
CA ASN A 49 18.39 20.72 -2.05
C ASN A 49 17.32 20.09 -1.17
N THR A 50 16.24 19.58 -1.78
CA THR A 50 15.07 19.05 -1.04
C THR A 50 15.20 17.54 -0.76
N PHE A 51 15.66 16.78 -1.74
CA PHE A 51 15.68 15.32 -1.69
C PHE A 51 17.08 14.71 -1.77
N GLY A 52 18.08 15.46 -2.26
CA GLY A 52 19.45 15.00 -2.43
C GLY A 52 19.68 14.15 -3.69
N SER A 53 18.79 13.22 -3.99
CA SER A 53 18.90 12.32 -5.14
C SER A 53 17.54 11.93 -5.73
N LYS A 54 17.56 11.25 -6.89
CA LYS A 54 16.38 10.62 -7.47
C LYS A 54 15.85 9.49 -6.57
N ASP A 55 16.73 8.70 -6.00
CA ASP A 55 16.37 7.55 -5.17
C ASP A 55 15.67 8.00 -3.89
N GLU A 56 16.11 9.09 -3.28
CA GLU A 56 15.44 9.71 -2.14
C GLU A 56 14.07 10.28 -2.53
N LEU A 57 13.92 10.82 -3.72
CA LEU A 57 12.61 11.24 -4.23
C LEU A 57 11.68 10.03 -4.47
N VAL A 58 12.21 8.93 -5.00
CA VAL A 58 11.46 7.67 -5.18
C VAL A 58 11.03 7.12 -3.82
N ARG A 59 11.92 7.11 -2.83
CA ARG A 59 11.57 6.71 -1.45
C ARG A 59 10.45 7.57 -0.89
N ALA A 60 10.55 8.89 -0.99
CA ALA A 60 9.52 9.82 -0.51
C ALA A 60 8.18 9.65 -1.25
N TYR A 61 8.21 9.34 -2.55
CA TYR A 61 7.02 8.96 -3.32
C TYR A 61 6.36 7.71 -2.75
N LEU A 62 7.12 6.64 -2.50
CA LEU A 62 6.60 5.39 -1.94
C LEU A 62 6.06 5.58 -0.52
N GLU A 63 6.72 6.37 0.33
CA GLU A 63 6.20 6.77 1.64
C GLU A 63 4.83 7.46 1.54
N THR A 64 4.66 8.37 0.58
CA THR A 64 3.36 9.05 0.34
C THR A 64 2.28 8.04 -0.08
N ARG A 65 2.64 7.05 -0.92
CA ARG A 65 1.74 5.96 -1.30
C ARG A 65 1.35 5.09 -0.10
N GLN A 66 2.28 4.78 0.78
CA GLN A 66 2.00 4.01 1.99
C GLN A 66 1.00 4.75 2.90
N VAL A 67 1.20 6.04 3.13
CA VAL A 67 0.26 6.86 3.91
C VAL A 67 -1.15 6.81 3.31
N SER A 68 -1.27 6.96 1.99
CA SER A 68 -2.57 6.92 1.31
C SER A 68 -3.25 5.55 1.42
N VAL A 69 -2.49 4.46 1.27
CA VAL A 69 -3.02 3.09 1.44
C VAL A 69 -3.43 2.85 2.89
N ALA A 70 -2.58 3.24 3.84
CA ALA A 70 -2.86 3.08 5.27
C ALA A 70 -4.14 3.83 5.68
N GLN A 71 -4.31 5.07 5.25
CA GLN A 71 -5.52 5.85 5.52
C GLN A 71 -6.78 5.17 4.98
N ARG A 72 -6.74 4.67 3.75
CA ARG A 72 -7.88 3.98 3.15
C ARG A 72 -8.25 2.71 3.89
N ILE A 73 -7.26 1.88 4.23
CA ILE A 73 -7.48 0.65 4.99
C ILE A 73 -8.02 0.98 6.38
N THR A 74 -7.45 1.96 7.08
CA THR A 74 -7.94 2.40 8.39
C THR A 74 -9.39 2.83 8.31
N GLN A 75 -9.75 3.66 7.34
CA GLN A 75 -11.13 4.09 7.14
C GLN A 75 -12.08 2.93 6.87
N ALA A 76 -11.66 1.92 6.10
CA ALA A 76 -12.47 0.72 5.85
C ALA A 76 -12.65 -0.10 7.14
N VAL A 77 -11.57 -0.32 7.89
CA VAL A 77 -11.57 -1.08 9.16
C VAL A 77 -12.45 -0.40 10.24
N GLU A 78 -12.41 0.92 10.32
CA GLU A 78 -13.19 1.70 11.31
C GLU A 78 -14.71 1.68 11.09
N ARG A 79 -15.18 1.22 9.92
CA ARG A 79 -16.62 1.06 9.64
C ARG A 79 -17.27 -0.09 10.42
N TYR A 80 -16.47 -0.97 10.99
CA TYR A 80 -16.94 -2.21 11.61
C TYR A 80 -16.57 -2.30 13.10
N ASP A 81 -17.46 -2.90 13.86
CA ASP A 81 -17.28 -3.08 15.31
C ASP A 81 -16.63 -4.41 15.67
N THR A 82 -16.91 -5.48 14.90
CA THR A 82 -16.40 -6.81 15.21
C THR A 82 -14.98 -7.02 14.67
N PRO A 83 -14.09 -7.68 15.43
CA PRO A 83 -12.73 -7.96 14.97
C PRO A 83 -12.69 -8.75 13.65
N ARG A 84 -13.64 -9.69 13.47
CA ARG A 84 -13.79 -10.46 12.23
C ARG A 84 -14.03 -9.57 11.02
N GLU A 85 -14.98 -8.66 11.12
CA GLU A 85 -15.31 -7.75 10.01
C GLU A 85 -14.19 -6.76 9.76
N ARG A 86 -13.56 -6.25 10.80
CA ARG A 86 -12.38 -5.38 10.68
C ARG A 86 -11.25 -6.01 9.88
N LEU A 87 -10.95 -7.29 10.11
CA LEU A 87 -9.94 -8.00 9.35
C LEU A 87 -10.34 -8.11 7.87
N LEU A 88 -11.60 -8.44 7.57
CA LEU A 88 -12.09 -8.57 6.20
C LEU A 88 -12.19 -7.22 5.48
N ALA A 89 -12.39 -6.12 6.21
CA ALA A 89 -12.44 -4.76 5.66
C ALA A 89 -11.11 -4.29 5.07
N VAL A 90 -9.98 -4.92 5.38
CA VAL A 90 -8.70 -4.67 4.71
C VAL A 90 -8.83 -4.87 3.20
N PHE A 91 -9.55 -5.89 2.77
CA PHE A 91 -9.81 -6.17 1.36
C PHE A 91 -10.83 -5.21 0.74
N GLU A 92 -11.75 -4.66 1.53
CA GLU A 92 -12.65 -3.61 1.05
C GLU A 92 -11.89 -2.31 0.76
N GLY A 93 -10.98 -1.91 1.65
CA GLY A 93 -10.09 -0.78 1.41
C GLY A 93 -9.20 -0.96 0.18
N GLN A 94 -8.82 -2.21 -0.15
CA GLN A 94 -8.17 -2.53 -1.42
C GLN A 94 -9.10 -2.36 -2.61
N GLY A 95 -10.34 -2.84 -2.52
CA GLY A 95 -11.34 -2.73 -3.58
C GLY A 95 -11.65 -1.29 -3.95
N GLU A 96 -11.68 -0.38 -2.97
CA GLU A 96 -11.83 1.05 -3.21
C GLU A 96 -10.66 1.64 -4.02
N LEU A 97 -9.44 1.09 -3.85
CA LEU A 97 -8.30 1.46 -4.68
C LEU A 97 -8.43 0.91 -6.10
N PHE A 98 -8.86 -0.34 -6.25
CA PHE A 98 -8.99 -0.98 -7.56
C PHE A 98 -10.05 -0.32 -8.43
N ALA A 99 -11.09 0.25 -7.81
CA ALA A 99 -12.14 1.00 -8.50
C ALA A 99 -11.70 2.40 -9.00
N GLN A 100 -10.51 2.86 -8.65
CA GLN A 100 -10.00 4.16 -9.13
C GLN A 100 -9.68 4.07 -10.64
N PRO A 101 -10.12 5.05 -11.45
CA PRO A 101 -9.88 5.04 -12.90
C PRO A 101 -8.39 5.03 -13.28
N ASP A 102 -7.54 5.56 -12.42
CA ASP A 102 -6.10 5.66 -12.56
C ASP A 102 -5.34 4.51 -11.90
N TYR A 103 -6.01 3.45 -11.46
CA TYR A 103 -5.35 2.30 -10.84
C TYR A 103 -4.40 1.61 -11.82
N ARG A 104 -3.12 1.55 -11.46
CA ARG A 104 -2.02 0.96 -12.27
C ARG A 104 -1.33 -0.21 -11.57
N GLY A 105 -1.92 -0.73 -10.50
CA GLY A 105 -1.34 -1.79 -9.68
C GLY A 105 -0.60 -1.26 -8.46
N CYS A 106 0.03 -2.17 -7.73
CA CYS A 106 0.79 -1.85 -6.53
C CYS A 106 2.08 -1.08 -6.88
N ALA A 107 2.19 0.15 -6.38
CA ALA A 107 3.37 1.00 -6.59
C ALA A 107 4.66 0.35 -6.05
N PHE A 108 4.55 -0.35 -4.93
CA PHE A 108 5.69 -1.02 -4.28
C PHE A 108 6.16 -2.25 -5.08
N ALA A 109 5.24 -3.08 -5.56
CA ALA A 109 5.60 -4.24 -6.39
C ALA A 109 6.27 -3.81 -7.70
N ARG A 110 5.79 -2.72 -8.30
CA ARG A 110 6.40 -2.17 -9.52
C ARG A 110 7.78 -1.61 -9.26
N ALA A 111 7.93 -0.78 -8.23
CA ALA A 111 9.23 -0.20 -7.88
C ALA A 111 10.25 -1.29 -7.51
N SER A 112 9.86 -2.30 -6.73
CA SER A 112 10.73 -3.43 -6.38
C SER A 112 11.14 -4.27 -7.60
N ALA A 113 10.24 -4.49 -8.56
CA ALA A 113 10.56 -5.23 -9.78
C ALA A 113 11.57 -4.51 -10.68
N GLU A 114 11.67 -3.19 -10.55
CA GLU A 114 12.63 -2.35 -11.28
C GLU A 114 13.94 -2.14 -10.48
N SER A 115 14.02 -2.48 -9.20
CA SER A 115 15.13 -2.16 -8.29
C SER A 115 16.17 -3.27 -8.22
N HIS A 116 17.38 -2.90 -7.81
CA HIS A 116 18.44 -3.86 -7.44
C HIS A 116 18.41 -4.11 -5.92
N PRO A 117 18.97 -5.28 -5.49
CA PRO A 117 19.09 -5.57 -4.06
C PRO A 117 19.81 -4.45 -3.30
N GLY A 118 19.15 -3.94 -2.25
CA GLY A 118 19.68 -2.88 -1.40
C GLY A 118 19.28 -1.45 -1.80
N ASP A 119 18.59 -1.27 -2.93
CA ASP A 119 18.09 0.05 -3.34
C ASP A 119 17.05 0.59 -2.35
N LEU A 120 16.95 1.92 -2.26
CA LEU A 120 15.95 2.59 -1.38
C LEU A 120 14.50 2.23 -1.75
N ALA A 121 14.22 1.99 -3.02
CA ALA A 121 12.90 1.57 -3.47
C ALA A 121 12.57 0.14 -3.05
N GLU A 122 13.54 -0.78 -3.07
CA GLU A 122 13.38 -2.14 -2.55
C GLU A 122 13.14 -2.11 -1.04
N GLN A 123 13.96 -1.37 -0.29
CA GLN A 123 13.79 -1.20 1.16
C GLN A 123 12.41 -0.64 1.52
N ALA A 124 11.90 0.33 0.75
CA ALA A 124 10.57 0.88 0.94
C ALA A 124 9.47 -0.16 0.65
N ALA A 125 9.63 -0.98 -0.39
CA ALA A 125 8.71 -2.06 -0.71
C ALA A 125 8.70 -3.14 0.38
N GLU A 126 9.86 -3.52 0.91
CA GLU A 126 9.94 -4.45 2.05
C GLU A 126 9.30 -3.88 3.32
N ALA A 127 9.53 -2.61 3.61
CA ALA A 127 8.91 -1.94 4.76
C ALA A 127 7.38 -1.94 4.65
N TYR A 128 6.85 -1.62 3.48
CA TYR A 128 5.43 -1.70 3.20
C TYR A 128 4.87 -3.11 3.40
N ARG A 129 5.53 -4.14 2.87
CA ARG A 129 5.10 -5.54 3.03
C ARG A 129 5.14 -5.99 4.49
N ARG A 130 6.15 -5.57 5.27
CA ARG A 130 6.20 -5.83 6.72
C ARG A 130 5.01 -5.16 7.43
N TRP A 131 4.69 -3.91 7.06
CA TRP A 131 3.55 -3.20 7.62
C TRP A 131 2.22 -3.91 7.33
N VAL A 132 1.96 -4.34 6.09
CA VAL A 132 0.73 -5.09 5.74
C VAL A 132 0.63 -6.37 6.57
N ARG A 133 1.73 -7.15 6.69
CA ARG A 133 1.72 -8.38 7.49
C ARG A 133 1.46 -8.10 8.97
N ALA A 134 2.09 -7.07 9.52
CA ALA A 134 1.88 -6.69 10.93
C ALA A 134 0.42 -6.30 11.20
N LEU A 135 -0.19 -5.52 10.30
CA LEU A 135 -1.59 -5.16 10.39
C LEU A 135 -2.50 -6.40 10.34
N LEU A 136 -2.28 -7.31 9.40
CA LEU A 136 -3.07 -8.55 9.29
C LEU A 136 -2.88 -9.45 10.51
N THR A 137 -1.67 -9.55 11.06
CA THR A 137 -1.40 -10.30 12.30
C THR A 137 -2.15 -9.69 13.47
N GLU A 138 -2.07 -8.37 13.65
CA GLU A 138 -2.78 -7.67 14.73
C GLU A 138 -4.31 -7.88 14.65
N LEU A 139 -4.88 -7.75 13.45
CA LEU A 139 -6.32 -7.93 13.27
C LEU A 139 -6.74 -9.41 13.47
N ALA A 140 -5.92 -10.37 13.07
CA ALA A 140 -6.17 -11.80 13.30
C ALA A 140 -6.08 -12.16 14.79
N ASP A 141 -5.11 -11.61 15.52
CA ASP A 141 -4.98 -11.78 16.98
C ASP A 141 -6.21 -11.23 17.69
N ARG A 142 -6.63 -10.01 17.36
CA ARG A 142 -7.86 -9.39 17.90
C ARG A 142 -9.13 -10.19 17.58
N ALA A 143 -9.13 -10.91 16.46
CA ALA A 143 -10.23 -11.80 16.10
C ALA A 143 -10.20 -13.13 16.88
N GLY A 144 -9.19 -13.38 17.70
CA GLY A 144 -9.05 -14.60 18.50
C GLY A 144 -8.47 -15.79 17.75
N VAL A 145 -7.75 -15.55 16.66
CA VAL A 145 -7.07 -16.62 15.90
C VAL A 145 -5.89 -17.15 16.72
N PRO A 146 -5.78 -18.49 16.94
CA PRO A 146 -4.71 -19.06 17.76
C PRO A 146 -3.30 -18.88 17.21
N GLU A 147 -3.16 -18.85 15.87
CA GLU A 147 -1.89 -18.69 15.15
C GLU A 147 -1.99 -17.52 14.15
N PRO A 148 -2.04 -16.26 14.64
CA PRO A 148 -2.34 -15.10 13.81
C PRO A 148 -1.30 -14.85 12.74
N GLU A 149 -0.01 -15.18 12.96
CA GLU A 149 1.07 -15.01 11.99
C GLU A 149 0.91 -15.97 10.79
N ILE A 150 0.40 -17.19 11.02
CA ILE A 150 0.16 -18.16 9.96
C ILE A 150 -0.97 -17.66 9.07
N LEU A 151 -2.09 -17.27 9.68
CA LEU A 151 -3.21 -16.70 8.93
C LEU A 151 -2.80 -15.43 8.18
N ALA A 152 -2.07 -14.52 8.84
CA ALA A 152 -1.61 -13.28 8.22
C ALA A 152 -0.77 -13.50 6.97
N ARG A 153 0.08 -14.54 6.94
CA ARG A 153 0.83 -14.93 5.72
C ARG A 153 -0.08 -15.36 4.58
N GLN A 154 -1.11 -16.16 4.88
CA GLN A 154 -2.09 -16.61 3.89
C GLN A 154 -2.90 -15.43 3.35
N LEU A 155 -3.37 -14.55 4.24
CA LEU A 155 -4.11 -13.35 3.86
C LEU A 155 -3.27 -12.37 3.06
N HIS A 156 -1.97 -12.26 3.36
CA HIS A 156 -1.06 -11.41 2.58
C HIS A 156 -0.88 -11.92 1.15
N LEU A 157 -0.86 -13.23 0.93
CA LEU A 157 -0.85 -13.80 -0.43
C LEU A 157 -2.13 -13.43 -1.20
N LEU A 158 -3.29 -13.48 -0.55
CA LEU A 158 -4.56 -13.03 -1.15
C LEU A 158 -4.53 -11.52 -1.43
N TYR A 159 -3.97 -10.73 -0.52
CA TYR A 159 -3.81 -9.29 -0.66
C TYR A 159 -2.97 -8.92 -1.88
N ASP A 160 -1.81 -9.56 -2.05
CA ASP A 160 -0.93 -9.34 -3.21
C ASP A 160 -1.59 -9.85 -4.50
N GLY A 161 -2.18 -11.06 -4.47
CA GLY A 161 -2.82 -11.68 -5.62
C GLY A 161 -4.00 -10.89 -6.14
N SER A 162 -4.85 -10.36 -5.26
CA SER A 162 -6.00 -9.55 -5.67
C SER A 162 -5.58 -8.25 -6.36
N GLY A 163 -4.50 -7.61 -5.89
CA GLY A 163 -3.96 -6.41 -6.53
C GLY A 163 -3.39 -6.69 -7.92
N GLN A 164 -2.77 -7.86 -8.09
CA GLN A 164 -2.25 -8.30 -9.39
C GLN A 164 -3.38 -8.64 -10.36
N SER A 165 -4.40 -9.40 -9.93
CA SER A 165 -5.58 -9.71 -10.75
C SER A 165 -6.34 -8.45 -11.15
N ALA A 166 -6.60 -7.55 -10.21
CA ALA A 166 -7.28 -6.29 -10.53
C ALA A 166 -6.55 -5.49 -11.63
N ARG A 167 -5.21 -5.54 -11.64
CA ARG A 167 -4.40 -4.85 -12.66
C ARG A 167 -4.40 -5.59 -14.00
N MET A 168 -4.21 -6.92 -13.99
CA MET A 168 -3.99 -7.69 -15.23
C MET A 168 -5.30 -8.02 -15.95
N ASP A 169 -6.33 -8.32 -15.17
CA ASP A 169 -7.64 -8.72 -15.70
C ASP A 169 -8.59 -7.52 -15.81
N HIS A 170 -8.17 -6.34 -15.35
CA HIS A 170 -9.00 -5.13 -15.26
C HIS A 170 -10.30 -5.38 -14.47
N ASP A 171 -10.24 -6.29 -13.48
CA ASP A 171 -11.39 -6.70 -12.68
C ASP A 171 -11.37 -6.05 -11.28
N PRO A 172 -12.21 -5.04 -11.02
CA PRO A 172 -12.37 -4.47 -9.69
C PRO A 172 -12.98 -5.45 -8.68
N GLY A 173 -13.59 -6.55 -9.13
CA GLY A 173 -14.15 -7.62 -8.30
C GLY A 173 -13.10 -8.50 -7.62
N ALA A 174 -11.83 -8.42 -8.02
CA ALA A 174 -10.74 -9.21 -7.44
C ALA A 174 -10.63 -9.04 -5.90
N ALA A 175 -10.88 -7.84 -5.36
CA ALA A 175 -10.90 -7.60 -3.93
C ALA A 175 -12.05 -8.34 -3.22
N ALA A 176 -13.23 -8.39 -3.82
CA ALA A 176 -14.38 -9.11 -3.28
C ALA A 176 -14.12 -10.63 -3.25
N ALA A 177 -13.50 -11.18 -4.30
CA ALA A 177 -13.09 -12.58 -4.36
C ALA A 177 -12.04 -12.91 -3.27
N ALA A 178 -11.04 -12.05 -3.10
CA ALA A 178 -10.04 -12.20 -2.05
C ALA A 178 -10.67 -12.11 -0.65
N ARG A 179 -11.61 -11.19 -0.43
CA ARG A 179 -12.36 -11.07 0.83
C ARG A 179 -13.15 -12.35 1.15
N ALA A 180 -13.81 -12.93 0.16
CA ALA A 180 -14.55 -14.19 0.35
C ALA A 180 -13.61 -15.35 0.73
N ALA A 181 -12.47 -15.48 0.05
CA ALA A 181 -11.45 -16.46 0.40
C ALA A 181 -10.86 -16.21 1.79
N ALA A 182 -10.59 -14.95 2.14
CA ALA A 182 -10.11 -14.55 3.45
C ALA A 182 -11.10 -14.92 4.57
N ALA A 183 -12.40 -14.75 4.34
CA ALA A 183 -13.42 -15.16 5.29
C ALA A 183 -13.39 -16.67 5.56
N THR A 184 -13.26 -17.48 4.50
CA THR A 184 -13.14 -18.95 4.63
C THR A 184 -11.89 -19.34 5.43
N LEU A 185 -10.74 -18.72 5.16
CA LEU A 185 -9.50 -18.99 5.89
C LEU A 185 -9.59 -18.58 7.36
N LEU A 186 -10.19 -17.44 7.64
CA LEU A 186 -10.41 -16.93 9.00
C LEU A 186 -11.33 -17.86 9.79
N ASP A 187 -12.48 -18.26 9.21
CA ASP A 187 -13.44 -19.13 9.87
C ASP A 187 -12.81 -20.52 10.14
N ALA A 188 -12.01 -21.04 9.20
CA ALA A 188 -11.26 -22.29 9.40
C ALA A 188 -10.15 -22.16 10.47
N ALA A 189 -9.50 -21.00 10.59
CA ALA A 189 -8.50 -20.76 11.63
C ALA A 189 -9.14 -20.67 13.02
N LEU A 190 -10.28 -20.00 13.14
CA LEU A 190 -11.05 -19.91 14.40
C LEU A 190 -11.60 -21.26 14.86
N ALA A 191 -12.02 -22.12 13.92
CA ALA A 191 -12.57 -23.44 14.23
C ALA A 191 -11.51 -24.43 14.77
N ARG A 192 -10.22 -24.19 14.55
CA ARG A 192 -9.13 -25.09 15.05
C ARG A 192 -8.97 -25.03 16.57
N GLY A 193 -9.48 -23.97 17.24
CA GLY A 193 -9.27 -23.76 18.68
C GLY A 193 -7.80 -23.49 19.05
N PRO A 194 -7.51 -23.17 20.30
CA PRO A 194 -6.13 -23.10 20.77
C PRO A 194 -5.50 -24.49 20.62
N ALA A 195 -4.34 -24.57 19.95
CA ALA A 195 -3.59 -25.81 19.85
C ALA A 195 -3.43 -26.40 21.26
N ALA A 196 -3.92 -27.62 21.48
CA ALA A 196 -3.66 -28.32 22.71
C ALA A 196 -2.14 -28.36 22.88
N ARG A 197 -1.60 -27.66 23.88
CA ARG A 197 -0.20 -27.79 24.24
C ARG A 197 -0.04 -29.25 24.62
N LEU A 198 0.58 -30.02 23.75
CA LEU A 198 1.11 -31.33 24.10
C LEU A 198 2.25 -31.03 25.07
N ASP A 199 1.92 -31.04 26.35
CA ASP A 199 2.92 -31.08 27.42
C ASP A 199 3.68 -32.39 27.24
N ALA A 200 4.93 -32.26 26.80
CA ALA A 200 5.93 -33.35 26.76
C ALA A 200 6.98 -33.06 27.83
#